data_5977624afe319876f46ac443460d7e13
#
_entry.id   5977624afe319876f46ac443460d7e13
#
_cell.length_a   1.000
_cell.length_b   1.000
_cell.length_c   1.000
_cell.angle_alpha   90.00
_cell.angle_beta   90.00
_cell.angle_gamma   90.00
#
_symmetry.space_group_name_H-M   'P 1'
#
loop_
_entity.id
_entity.type
_entity.pdbx_description
1 polymer ?
#
loop_
_entity_poly.entity_id
_entity_poly.type
_entity_poly.pdbx_seq_one_letter_code
_entity_poly.pdbx_strand_id
1 'polypeptide(L)'
;MPEFTNSQFPGGDGYNLGNVFIDGDNPSLSTLNPEPEWTFSVIEPLFTYTKQQLNNQTAKYHIIGHSAEAQFAHRFLFFKPEAKVDKIVASAAGWYTTLELDINFPYGLNSSPLENMDYTQLFSNHLTVLIGSNDNDPNSSSLRHNSIVDLQGLNRLERASNFYTNAQSIAVNQELNFEWNYVINPNADHNYLLAVSKAADLIFNQ
;
A
#
# COMPACT_ATOMS: atom_id res chain seq x y z
N MET A 1 18.61 -4.63 -1.98
CA MET A 1 17.16 -4.65 -1.66
C MET A 1 17.02 -5.21 -0.25
N PRO A 2 16.29 -4.60 0.67
CA PRO A 2 16.10 -5.16 2.00
C PRO A 2 15.31 -6.47 1.90
N GLU A 3 15.62 -7.42 2.77
CA GLU A 3 14.90 -8.68 2.87
C GLU A 3 14.13 -8.71 4.19
N PHE A 4 12.82 -8.95 4.11
CA PHE A 4 11.96 -9.20 5.26
C PHE A 4 11.77 -10.71 5.40
N THR A 5 12.63 -11.32 6.19
CA THR A 5 12.60 -12.79 6.37
C THR A 5 11.34 -13.23 7.11
N ASN A 6 10.77 -14.36 6.73
CA ASN A 6 9.57 -14.90 7.39
C ASN A 6 9.80 -15.26 8.89
N SER A 7 11.05 -15.41 9.30
CA SER A 7 11.40 -15.64 10.72
C SER A 7 11.29 -14.37 11.58
N GLN A 8 11.50 -13.18 10.98
CA GLN A 8 11.43 -11.89 11.65
C GLN A 8 10.10 -11.16 11.41
N PHE A 9 9.49 -11.41 10.25
CA PHE A 9 8.24 -10.77 9.80
C PHE A 9 7.27 -11.87 9.32
N PRO A 10 6.73 -12.69 10.24
CA PRO A 10 5.97 -13.88 9.89
C PRO A 10 4.62 -13.54 9.26
N GLY A 11 4.33 -14.23 8.16
CA GLY A 11 3.01 -14.21 7.51
C GLY A 11 2.54 -12.84 7.01
N GLY A 12 1.25 -12.74 6.77
CA GLY A 12 0.61 -11.49 6.33
C GLY A 12 0.64 -10.41 7.41
N ASP A 13 0.44 -10.76 8.67
CA ASP A 13 0.40 -9.83 9.79
C ASP A 13 1.75 -9.12 9.99
N GLY A 14 2.84 -9.90 10.02
CA GLY A 14 4.17 -9.37 10.21
C GLY A 14 4.70 -8.58 9.02
N TYR A 15 4.20 -8.82 7.81
CA TYR A 15 4.67 -8.16 6.60
C TYR A 15 3.61 -7.23 5.97
N ASN A 16 2.60 -7.79 5.30
CA ASN A 16 1.62 -6.99 4.52
C ASN A 16 0.80 -6.01 5.36
N LEU A 17 0.52 -6.38 6.63
CA LEU A 17 -0.23 -5.57 7.58
C LEU A 17 0.69 -4.78 8.51
N GLY A 18 2.01 -4.86 8.27
CA GLY A 18 3.01 -4.03 8.92
C GLY A 18 3.26 -4.34 10.39
N ASN A 19 2.85 -5.50 10.89
CA ASN A 19 2.93 -5.88 12.31
C ASN A 19 2.25 -4.86 13.24
N VAL A 20 1.19 -4.20 12.74
CA VAL A 20 0.48 -3.17 13.53
C VAL A 20 -0.31 -3.81 14.68
N PHE A 21 -0.86 -5.00 14.46
CA PHE A 21 -1.58 -5.78 15.46
C PHE A 21 -0.96 -7.15 15.67
N ILE A 22 -1.18 -7.74 16.84
CA ILE A 22 -0.80 -9.13 17.14
C ILE A 22 -1.52 -10.11 16.20
N ASP A 23 -2.79 -9.82 15.88
CA ASP A 23 -3.61 -10.51 14.89
C ASP A 23 -4.27 -9.45 13.99
N GLY A 24 -3.74 -9.26 12.81
CA GLY A 24 -4.18 -8.22 11.88
C GLY A 24 -5.51 -8.55 11.19
N ASP A 25 -5.90 -9.83 11.13
CA ASP A 25 -7.21 -10.24 10.60
C ASP A 25 -8.33 -10.05 11.65
N ASN A 26 -7.99 -9.93 12.95
CA ASN A 26 -8.91 -9.63 14.05
C ASN A 26 -8.41 -8.44 14.89
N PRO A 27 -8.31 -7.24 14.32
CA PRO A 27 -7.72 -6.09 14.96
C PRO A 27 -8.56 -5.63 16.17
N SER A 28 -7.84 -5.22 17.22
CA SER A 28 -8.41 -4.58 18.40
C SER A 28 -7.39 -3.60 18.96
N LEU A 29 -7.82 -2.46 19.46
CA LEU A 29 -6.92 -1.49 20.11
C LEU A 29 -6.16 -2.11 21.30
N SER A 30 -6.71 -3.16 21.92
CA SER A 30 -6.01 -3.92 22.97
C SER A 30 -4.91 -4.86 22.47
N THR A 31 -4.88 -5.14 21.16
CA THR A 31 -3.87 -6.00 20.51
C THR A 31 -2.95 -5.21 19.59
N LEU A 32 -2.99 -3.87 19.68
CA LEU A 32 -2.12 -2.96 18.94
C LEU A 32 -0.68 -3.11 19.46
N ASN A 33 0.25 -3.40 18.55
CA ASN A 33 1.67 -3.39 18.88
C ASN A 33 2.21 -1.96 19.04
N PRO A 34 3.20 -1.73 19.89
CA PRO A 34 3.89 -0.45 19.95
C PRO A 34 4.45 -0.06 18.57
N GLU A 35 4.32 1.20 18.19
CA GLU A 35 4.75 1.71 16.88
C GLU A 35 6.22 1.36 16.51
N PRO A 36 7.21 1.38 17.43
CA PRO A 36 8.57 0.95 17.12
C PRO A 36 8.70 -0.51 16.67
N GLU A 37 7.72 -1.37 16.98
CA GLU A 37 7.68 -2.77 16.58
C GLU A 37 7.00 -3.00 15.22
N TRP A 38 6.39 -1.97 14.65
CA TRP A 38 5.78 -2.09 13.33
C TRP A 38 6.83 -2.30 12.24
N THR A 39 6.56 -3.19 11.31
CA THR A 39 7.41 -3.40 10.13
C THR A 39 7.55 -2.11 9.32
N PHE A 40 6.51 -1.28 9.29
CA PHE A 40 6.56 0.04 8.67
C PHE A 40 7.63 0.95 9.29
N SER A 41 7.90 0.82 10.59
CA SER A 41 8.88 1.65 11.31
C SER A 41 10.35 1.31 10.97
N VAL A 42 10.59 0.23 10.23
CA VAL A 42 11.95 -0.16 9.78
C VAL A 42 12.43 0.69 8.60
N ILE A 43 11.52 1.23 7.78
CA ILE A 43 11.88 1.86 6.49
C ILE A 43 12.72 3.12 6.65
N GLU A 44 12.33 4.05 7.52
CA GLU A 44 13.06 5.29 7.75
C GLU A 44 14.49 5.08 8.33
N PRO A 45 14.69 4.24 9.37
CA PRO A 45 16.02 3.86 9.83
C PRO A 45 16.86 3.19 8.74
N LEU A 46 16.28 2.31 7.93
CA LEU A 46 16.97 1.65 6.81
C LEU A 46 17.44 2.66 5.77
N PHE A 47 16.58 3.62 5.39
CA PHE A 47 16.96 4.70 4.47
C PHE A 47 18.12 5.53 5.04
N THR A 48 18.03 5.92 6.31
CA THR A 48 19.08 6.68 6.99
C THR A 48 20.40 5.92 7.02
N TYR A 49 20.37 4.64 7.39
CA TYR A 49 21.54 3.77 7.39
C TYR A 49 22.16 3.63 5.99
N THR A 50 21.33 3.36 4.98
CA THR A 50 21.79 3.21 3.59
C THR A 50 22.45 4.48 3.07
N LYS A 51 21.87 5.65 3.35
CA LYS A 51 22.49 6.95 3.01
C LYS A 51 23.86 7.12 3.62
N GLN A 52 24.01 6.80 4.90
CA GLN A 52 25.29 6.89 5.60
C GLN A 52 26.34 5.97 4.98
N GLN A 53 25.97 4.71 4.70
CA GLN A 53 26.88 3.74 4.10
C GLN A 53 27.35 4.13 2.69
N LEU A 54 26.47 4.77 1.92
CA LEU A 54 26.75 5.16 0.54
C LEU A 54 27.23 6.63 0.42
N ASN A 55 27.38 7.36 1.52
CA ASN A 55 27.63 8.81 1.52
C ASN A 55 26.66 9.57 0.59
N ASN A 56 25.40 9.15 0.54
CA ASN A 56 24.40 9.71 -0.35
C ASN A 56 23.69 10.90 0.32
N GLN A 57 23.42 11.97 -0.43
CA GLN A 57 22.79 13.20 0.07
C GLN A 57 21.30 13.31 -0.30
N THR A 58 20.70 12.28 -0.93
CA THR A 58 19.29 12.27 -1.30
C THR A 58 18.40 12.52 -0.08
N ALA A 59 17.43 13.42 -0.21
CA ALA A 59 16.53 13.79 0.88
C ALA A 59 15.37 12.79 1.03
N LYS A 60 14.96 12.18 -0.07
CA LYS A 60 13.79 11.29 -0.17
C LYS A 60 14.13 9.98 -0.87
N TYR A 61 13.25 9.00 -0.77
CA TYR A 61 13.34 7.72 -1.46
C TYR A 61 12.02 7.38 -2.15
N HIS A 62 12.02 6.36 -3.00
CA HIS A 62 10.82 5.84 -3.64
C HIS A 62 10.54 4.42 -3.17
N ILE A 63 9.26 4.04 -3.19
CA ILE A 63 8.83 2.67 -2.91
C ILE A 63 8.12 2.11 -4.14
N ILE A 64 8.52 0.92 -4.57
CA ILE A 64 7.82 0.11 -5.56
C ILE A 64 7.42 -1.18 -4.87
N GLY A 65 6.14 -1.51 -4.90
CA GLY A 65 5.62 -2.79 -4.45
C GLY A 65 4.73 -3.43 -5.51
N HIS A 66 4.82 -4.74 -5.66
CA HIS A 66 3.95 -5.52 -6.54
C HIS A 66 3.23 -6.60 -5.73
N SER A 67 1.94 -6.84 -5.98
CA SER A 67 1.16 -7.87 -5.29
C SER A 67 1.14 -7.68 -3.76
N ALA A 68 1.76 -8.55 -3.00
CA ALA A 68 1.88 -8.46 -1.54
C ALA A 68 2.65 -7.20 -1.10
N GLU A 69 3.73 -6.86 -1.81
CA GLU A 69 4.51 -5.65 -1.56
C GLU A 69 3.72 -4.37 -1.89
N ALA A 70 2.77 -4.43 -2.82
CA ALA A 70 1.85 -3.32 -3.06
C ALA A 70 0.87 -3.13 -1.90
N GLN A 71 0.46 -4.24 -1.26
CA GLN A 71 -0.33 -4.19 -0.02
C GLN A 71 0.46 -3.53 1.11
N PHE A 72 1.75 -3.84 1.23
CA PHE A 72 2.64 -3.18 2.18
C PHE A 72 2.77 -1.68 1.83
N ALA A 73 3.06 -1.35 0.58
CA ALA A 73 3.40 0.00 0.14
C ALA A 73 2.27 1.02 0.38
N HIS A 74 1.00 0.68 0.05
CA HIS A 74 -0.09 1.62 0.29
C HIS A 74 -0.42 1.75 1.78
N ARG A 75 -0.32 0.65 2.58
CA ARG A 75 -0.50 0.73 4.03
C ARG A 75 0.64 1.47 4.71
N PHE A 76 1.88 1.31 4.24
CA PHE A 76 2.99 2.12 4.72
C PHE A 76 2.66 3.60 4.64
N LEU A 77 2.13 4.08 3.51
CA LEU A 77 1.69 5.46 3.36
C LEU A 77 0.63 5.85 4.40
N PHE A 78 -0.33 4.97 4.68
CA PHE A 78 -1.41 5.25 5.63
C PHE A 78 -0.90 5.38 7.07
N PHE A 79 0.01 4.50 7.48
CA PHE A 79 0.55 4.49 8.85
C PHE A 79 1.75 5.43 9.03
N LYS A 80 2.39 5.88 7.95
CA LYS A 80 3.59 6.74 7.95
C LYS A 80 3.46 7.87 6.93
N PRO A 81 2.41 8.71 7.02
CA PRO A 81 2.18 9.76 6.02
C PRO A 81 3.27 10.84 5.99
N GLU A 82 4.06 10.96 7.08
CA GLU A 82 5.19 11.89 7.21
C GLU A 82 6.54 11.31 6.74
N ALA A 83 6.55 10.07 6.21
CA ALA A 83 7.78 9.44 5.75
C ALA A 83 8.45 10.25 4.63
N LYS A 84 9.78 10.15 4.54
CA LYS A 84 10.58 10.81 3.50
C LYS A 84 10.45 10.14 2.14
N VAL A 85 9.30 9.56 1.88
CA VAL A 85 8.99 8.99 0.57
C VAL A 85 8.64 10.11 -0.42
N ASP A 86 9.12 9.99 -1.65
CA ASP A 86 8.78 10.93 -2.73
C ASP A 86 7.65 10.40 -3.60
N LYS A 87 7.81 9.16 -4.11
CA LYS A 87 6.79 8.48 -4.89
C LYS A 87 6.62 7.04 -4.42
N ILE A 88 5.38 6.60 -4.36
CA ILE A 88 5.02 5.20 -4.10
C ILE A 88 4.30 4.66 -5.33
N VAL A 89 4.74 3.50 -5.82
CA VAL A 89 4.00 2.75 -6.84
C VAL A 89 3.54 1.44 -6.23
N ALA A 90 2.23 1.33 -5.98
CA ALA A 90 1.56 0.12 -5.52
C ALA A 90 0.96 -0.61 -6.71
N SER A 91 1.63 -1.65 -7.19
CA SER A 91 1.23 -2.39 -8.39
C SER A 91 0.49 -3.68 -8.05
N ALA A 92 -0.69 -3.83 -8.61
CA ALA A 92 -1.45 -5.08 -8.63
C ALA A 92 -1.67 -5.70 -7.23
N ALA A 93 -1.99 -4.89 -6.23
CA ALA A 93 -2.32 -5.39 -4.90
C ALA A 93 -3.49 -6.38 -4.98
N GLY A 94 -3.40 -7.48 -4.25
CA GLY A 94 -4.45 -8.48 -4.21
C GLY A 94 -5.75 -7.95 -3.58
N TRP A 95 -5.63 -6.99 -2.67
CA TRP A 95 -6.72 -6.24 -2.03
C TRP A 95 -6.14 -5.01 -1.31
N TYR A 96 -7.01 -4.09 -0.92
CA TYR A 96 -6.63 -2.81 -0.32
C TYR A 96 -7.21 -2.65 1.09
N THR A 97 -6.58 -1.81 1.90
CA THR A 97 -7.26 -1.13 3.01
C THR A 97 -7.95 0.07 2.40
N THR A 98 -9.27 0.02 2.30
CA THR A 98 -10.09 1.11 1.73
C THR A 98 -10.28 2.22 2.75
N LEU A 99 -10.68 3.42 2.30
CA LEU A 99 -10.84 4.58 3.18
C LEU A 99 -12.24 4.62 3.84
N GLU A 100 -12.82 3.45 4.10
CA GLU A 100 -14.16 3.28 4.66
C GLU A 100 -14.09 3.11 6.18
N LEU A 101 -14.83 3.96 6.90
CA LEU A 101 -14.86 4.00 8.37
C LEU A 101 -15.85 2.98 8.99
N ASP A 102 -16.70 2.36 8.20
CA ASP A 102 -17.64 1.33 8.62
C ASP A 102 -17.13 -0.10 8.37
N ILE A 103 -15.97 -0.23 7.72
CA ILE A 103 -15.28 -1.49 7.49
C ILE A 103 -14.07 -1.59 8.42
N ASN A 104 -13.95 -2.71 9.13
CA ASN A 104 -12.82 -2.96 10.01
C ASN A 104 -11.51 -3.13 9.24
N PHE A 105 -10.41 -2.69 9.82
CA PHE A 105 -9.07 -3.09 9.39
C PHE A 105 -9.01 -4.64 9.40
N PRO A 106 -8.34 -5.29 8.45
CA PRO A 106 -7.42 -4.69 7.48
C PRO A 106 -8.07 -4.23 6.17
N TYR A 107 -9.39 -4.39 5.99
CA TYR A 107 -10.07 -4.07 4.73
C TYR A 107 -10.55 -2.61 4.65
N GLY A 108 -10.80 -1.96 5.79
CA GLY A 108 -11.14 -0.55 5.95
C GLY A 108 -10.36 0.08 7.10
N LEU A 109 -10.83 1.21 7.63
CA LEU A 109 -10.10 1.99 8.63
C LEU A 109 -10.56 1.71 10.06
N ASN A 110 -11.78 1.17 10.24
CA ASN A 110 -12.38 0.98 11.56
C ASN A 110 -11.55 0.03 12.44
N SER A 111 -11.61 0.21 13.76
CA SER A 111 -10.88 -0.56 14.77
C SER A 111 -9.35 -0.48 14.63
N SER A 112 -8.84 0.61 14.07
CA SER A 112 -7.39 0.85 13.90
C SER A 112 -7.01 2.30 14.17
N PRO A 113 -5.72 2.62 14.32
CA PRO A 113 -5.25 4.00 14.41
C PRO A 113 -5.61 4.88 13.22
N LEU A 114 -6.02 4.28 12.09
CA LEU A 114 -6.37 4.99 10.85
C LEU A 114 -7.74 5.65 10.88
N GLU A 115 -8.60 5.37 11.89
CA GLU A 115 -9.92 6.02 12.02
C GLU A 115 -9.86 7.54 12.04
N ASN A 116 -8.76 8.10 12.57
CA ASN A 116 -8.54 9.54 12.69
C ASN A 116 -7.48 10.06 11.71
N MET A 117 -7.27 9.37 10.58
CA MET A 117 -6.26 9.73 9.60
C MET A 117 -6.55 11.10 8.98
N ASP A 118 -5.52 11.94 8.83
CA ASP A 118 -5.61 13.20 8.10
C ASP A 118 -5.55 12.95 6.59
N TYR A 119 -6.70 13.06 5.93
CA TYR A 119 -6.79 12.91 4.49
C TYR A 119 -6.05 14.01 3.72
N THR A 120 -5.89 15.21 4.29
CA THR A 120 -5.11 16.29 3.64
C THR A 120 -3.66 15.85 3.49
N GLN A 121 -3.08 15.35 4.56
CA GLN A 121 -1.72 14.82 4.56
C GLN A 121 -1.60 13.57 3.67
N LEU A 122 -2.56 12.65 3.78
CA LEU A 122 -2.56 11.42 2.98
C LEU A 122 -2.56 11.72 1.48
N PHE A 123 -3.49 12.55 1.01
CA PHE A 123 -3.66 12.82 -0.41
C PHE A 123 -2.61 13.77 -1.00
N SER A 124 -1.84 14.48 -0.18
CA SER A 124 -0.69 15.27 -0.63
C SER A 124 0.54 14.41 -1.01
N ASN A 125 0.54 13.12 -0.65
CA ASN A 125 1.59 12.19 -1.03
C ASN A 125 1.37 11.64 -2.44
N HIS A 126 2.44 11.30 -3.15
CA HIS A 126 2.38 10.78 -4.51
C HIS A 126 2.25 9.25 -4.51
N LEU A 127 1.02 8.75 -4.48
CA LEU A 127 0.73 7.31 -4.67
C LEU A 127 0.27 7.05 -6.10
N THR A 128 0.92 6.13 -6.78
CA THR A 128 0.43 5.57 -8.05
C THR A 128 -0.12 4.17 -7.82
N VAL A 129 -1.41 3.98 -8.08
CA VAL A 129 -2.06 2.68 -8.18
C VAL A 129 -1.84 2.17 -9.60
N LEU A 130 -0.94 1.21 -9.75
CA LEU A 130 -0.57 0.62 -11.04
C LEU A 130 -1.23 -0.75 -11.18
N ILE A 131 -1.83 -1.02 -12.35
CA ILE A 131 -2.47 -2.31 -12.62
C ILE A 131 -2.31 -2.73 -14.07
N GLY A 132 -2.13 -4.02 -14.34
CA GLY A 132 -2.15 -4.58 -15.67
C GLY A 132 -3.58 -4.70 -16.22
N SER A 133 -3.81 -4.37 -17.50
CA SER A 133 -5.15 -4.48 -18.11
C SER A 133 -5.66 -5.92 -18.18
N ASN A 134 -4.77 -6.91 -18.15
CA ASN A 134 -5.09 -8.33 -18.19
C ASN A 134 -5.04 -9.01 -16.80
N ASP A 135 -4.81 -8.27 -15.71
CA ASP A 135 -4.87 -8.79 -14.33
C ASP A 135 -6.32 -8.79 -13.81
N ASN A 136 -7.20 -9.44 -14.57
CA ASN A 136 -8.65 -9.42 -14.45
C ASN A 136 -9.27 -10.82 -14.24
N ASP A 137 -8.46 -11.84 -13.94
CA ASP A 137 -8.96 -13.19 -13.66
C ASP A 137 -9.49 -13.29 -12.21
N PRO A 138 -10.80 -13.50 -12.03
CA PRO A 138 -11.39 -13.66 -10.70
C PRO A 138 -11.04 -15.02 -10.05
N ASN A 139 -10.51 -15.98 -10.82
CA ASN A 139 -10.14 -17.31 -10.32
C ASN A 139 -8.63 -17.46 -10.09
N SER A 140 -7.88 -16.35 -10.10
CA SER A 140 -6.45 -16.39 -9.83
C SER A 140 -6.18 -17.01 -8.45
N SER A 141 -5.37 -18.07 -8.41
CA SER A 141 -5.13 -18.87 -7.20
C SER A 141 -4.50 -18.09 -6.04
N SER A 142 -3.87 -16.95 -6.32
CA SER A 142 -3.26 -16.07 -5.32
C SER A 142 -4.16 -14.89 -4.93
N LEU A 143 -5.39 -14.83 -5.43
CA LEU A 143 -6.34 -13.78 -5.11
C LEU A 143 -7.19 -14.19 -3.90
N ARG A 144 -7.16 -13.38 -2.84
CA ARG A 144 -8.01 -13.59 -1.66
C ARG A 144 -9.48 -13.35 -2.01
N HIS A 145 -10.35 -14.25 -1.57
CA HIS A 145 -11.80 -14.11 -1.64
C HIS A 145 -12.46 -14.29 -0.26
N ASN A 146 -13.31 -13.37 0.11
CA ASN A 146 -14.26 -13.45 1.21
C ASN A 146 -15.33 -12.38 1.02
N SER A 147 -16.40 -12.42 1.84
CA SER A 147 -17.54 -11.52 1.71
C SER A 147 -17.21 -10.02 1.83
N ILE A 148 -16.11 -9.66 2.46
CA ILE A 148 -15.69 -8.26 2.62
C ILE A 148 -14.81 -7.83 1.46
N VAL A 149 -13.76 -8.59 1.16
CA VAL A 149 -12.80 -8.22 0.12
C VAL A 149 -13.43 -8.24 -1.28
N ASP A 150 -14.43 -9.08 -1.51
CA ASP A 150 -15.12 -9.16 -2.81
C ASP A 150 -16.01 -7.94 -3.09
N LEU A 151 -16.34 -7.13 -2.05
CA LEU A 151 -16.95 -5.82 -2.24
C LEU A 151 -16.02 -4.82 -2.92
N GLN A 152 -14.69 -5.03 -2.82
CA GLN A 152 -13.70 -4.21 -3.53
C GLN A 152 -13.65 -4.53 -5.03
N GLY A 153 -14.16 -5.69 -5.45
CA GLY A 153 -14.12 -6.22 -6.82
C GLY A 153 -13.75 -7.70 -6.84
N LEU A 154 -14.05 -8.39 -7.94
CA LEU A 154 -13.81 -9.82 -8.07
C LEU A 154 -12.42 -10.16 -8.62
N ASN A 155 -11.67 -9.18 -9.10
CA ASN A 155 -10.31 -9.33 -9.61
C ASN A 155 -9.47 -8.10 -9.25
N ARG A 156 -8.15 -8.16 -9.50
CA ARG A 156 -7.23 -7.08 -9.12
C ARG A 156 -7.46 -5.78 -9.89
N LEU A 157 -7.86 -5.87 -11.16
CA LEU A 157 -8.16 -4.69 -11.97
C LEU A 157 -9.33 -3.90 -11.38
N GLU A 158 -10.42 -4.60 -11.05
CA GLU A 158 -11.59 -3.99 -10.40
C GLU A 158 -11.23 -3.39 -9.04
N ARG A 159 -10.51 -4.13 -8.20
CA ARG A 159 -10.09 -3.68 -6.86
C ARG A 159 -9.23 -2.42 -6.92
N ALA A 160 -8.28 -2.38 -7.84
CA ALA A 160 -7.42 -1.20 -8.04
C ALA A 160 -8.23 0.03 -8.49
N SER A 161 -9.15 -0.17 -9.44
CA SER A 161 -10.03 0.89 -9.95
C SER A 161 -10.93 1.43 -8.84
N ASN A 162 -11.59 0.55 -8.10
CA ASN A 162 -12.52 0.92 -7.03
C ASN A 162 -11.81 1.61 -5.87
N PHE A 163 -10.64 1.13 -5.47
CA PHE A 163 -9.80 1.76 -4.45
C PHE A 163 -9.44 3.21 -4.83
N TYR A 164 -8.93 3.42 -6.04
CA TYR A 164 -8.57 4.74 -6.52
C TYR A 164 -9.77 5.68 -6.63
N THR A 165 -10.86 5.19 -7.22
CA THR A 165 -12.09 6.00 -7.43
C THR A 165 -12.73 6.39 -6.10
N ASN A 166 -12.75 5.47 -5.11
CA ASN A 166 -13.22 5.78 -3.77
C ASN A 166 -12.39 6.89 -3.12
N ALA A 167 -11.05 6.76 -3.13
CA ALA A 167 -10.15 7.80 -2.61
C ALA A 167 -10.33 9.16 -3.30
N GLN A 168 -10.43 9.17 -4.63
CA GLN A 168 -10.66 10.38 -5.41
C GLN A 168 -12.01 11.04 -5.05
N SER A 169 -13.05 10.24 -4.87
CA SER A 169 -14.38 10.74 -4.48
C SER A 169 -14.35 11.38 -3.10
N ILE A 170 -13.61 10.81 -2.15
CA ILE A 170 -13.44 11.41 -0.82
C ILE A 170 -12.72 12.76 -0.93
N ALA A 171 -11.63 12.82 -1.70
CA ALA A 171 -10.88 14.06 -1.90
C ALA A 171 -11.75 15.15 -2.52
N VAL A 172 -12.53 14.83 -3.54
CA VAL A 172 -13.46 15.76 -4.19
C VAL A 172 -14.54 16.25 -3.22
N ASN A 173 -15.16 15.34 -2.47
CA ASN A 173 -16.22 15.68 -1.53
C ASN A 173 -15.74 16.54 -0.36
N GLN A 174 -14.45 16.45 0.00
CA GLN A 174 -13.84 17.25 1.07
C GLN A 174 -13.03 18.44 0.53
N GLU A 175 -13.06 18.70 -0.77
CA GLU A 175 -12.33 19.78 -1.44
C GLU A 175 -10.81 19.74 -1.18
N LEU A 176 -10.23 18.53 -1.11
CA LEU A 176 -8.82 18.29 -0.86
C LEU A 176 -8.01 18.19 -2.16
N ASN A 177 -6.74 18.63 -2.11
CA ASN A 177 -5.78 18.33 -3.17
C ASN A 177 -5.54 16.81 -3.24
N PHE A 178 -5.43 16.25 -4.45
CA PHE A 178 -5.32 14.82 -4.68
C PHE A 178 -4.17 14.50 -5.63
N GLU A 179 -3.04 14.08 -5.07
CA GLU A 179 -1.79 13.80 -5.80
C GLU A 179 -1.61 12.30 -6.17
N TRP A 180 -2.67 11.51 -6.00
CA TRP A 180 -2.63 10.11 -6.42
C TRP A 180 -2.87 9.95 -7.90
N ASN A 181 -2.31 8.89 -8.48
CA ASN A 181 -2.47 8.53 -9.87
C ASN A 181 -2.99 7.11 -10.03
N TYR A 182 -3.80 6.89 -11.07
CA TYR A 182 -4.21 5.56 -11.50
C TYR A 182 -3.63 5.29 -12.89
N VAL A 183 -2.87 4.21 -13.02
CA VAL A 183 -2.17 3.87 -14.27
C VAL A 183 -2.48 2.42 -14.65
N ILE A 184 -3.02 2.24 -15.86
CA ILE A 184 -3.19 0.92 -16.47
C ILE A 184 -1.96 0.62 -17.32
N ASN A 185 -1.30 -0.52 -17.07
CA ASN A 185 -0.24 -1.04 -17.92
C ASN A 185 -0.88 -1.90 -19.03
N PRO A 186 -0.89 -1.46 -20.30
CA PRO A 186 -1.60 -2.15 -21.36
C PRO A 186 -1.03 -3.55 -21.61
N ASN A 187 -1.92 -4.53 -21.76
CA ASN A 187 -1.62 -5.94 -22.07
C ASN A 187 -0.80 -6.67 -20.98
N ALA A 188 -0.49 -6.03 -19.86
CA ALA A 188 0.16 -6.69 -18.73
C ALA A 188 -0.87 -7.50 -17.91
N ASP A 189 -0.45 -8.67 -17.49
CA ASP A 189 -1.12 -9.53 -16.52
C ASP A 189 -0.48 -9.35 -15.13
N HIS A 190 -0.60 -10.33 -14.23
CA HIS A 190 0.02 -10.32 -12.90
C HIS A 190 1.53 -10.60 -12.95
N ASN A 191 2.24 -10.07 -13.94
CA ASN A 191 3.67 -10.27 -14.13
C ASN A 191 4.49 -9.14 -13.50
N TYR A 192 5.31 -9.48 -12.49
CA TYR A 192 6.09 -8.49 -11.75
C TYR A 192 7.15 -7.77 -12.62
N LEU A 193 7.73 -8.42 -13.64
CA LEU A 193 8.74 -7.80 -14.50
C LEU A 193 8.14 -6.67 -15.33
N LEU A 194 6.93 -6.86 -15.86
CA LEU A 194 6.20 -5.81 -16.58
C LEU A 194 5.79 -4.68 -15.65
N ALA A 195 5.38 -5.03 -14.42
CA ALA A 195 5.00 -4.07 -13.40
C ALA A 195 6.18 -3.21 -12.94
N VAL A 196 7.34 -3.83 -12.62
CA VAL A 196 8.54 -3.12 -12.16
C VAL A 196 9.12 -2.23 -13.25
N SER A 197 9.15 -2.70 -14.51
CA SER A 197 9.58 -1.87 -15.64
C SER A 197 8.73 -0.61 -15.77
N LYS A 198 7.40 -0.78 -15.76
CA LYS A 198 6.48 0.36 -15.82
C LYS A 198 6.59 1.30 -14.61
N ALA A 199 6.75 0.74 -13.41
CA ALA A 199 6.95 1.53 -12.20
C ALA A 199 8.24 2.35 -12.23
N ALA A 200 9.33 1.76 -12.75
CA ALA A 200 10.59 2.49 -12.94
C ALA A 200 10.43 3.68 -13.90
N ASP A 201 9.71 3.50 -15.01
CA ASP A 201 9.39 4.59 -15.93
C ASP A 201 8.62 5.72 -15.24
N LEU A 202 7.62 5.38 -14.42
CA LEU A 202 6.80 6.35 -13.67
C LEU A 202 7.61 7.12 -12.60
N ILE A 203 8.68 6.54 -12.09
CA ILE A 203 9.54 7.19 -11.08
C ILE A 203 10.63 8.04 -11.73
N PHE A 204 11.32 7.51 -12.74
CA PHE A 204 12.58 8.08 -13.21
C PHE A 204 12.50 8.79 -14.56
N ASN A 205 11.47 8.56 -15.37
CA ASN A 205 11.37 9.07 -16.75
C ASN A 205 10.30 10.16 -16.93
N GLN A 206 10.06 10.99 -15.90
CA GLN A 206 9.15 12.15 -15.97
C GLN A 206 9.93 13.42 -16.19
#